data_43d18346ff2479b04f3a1d005b9dc4ba
#
_entry.id   43d18346ff2479b04f3a1d005b9dc4ba
#
_cell.length_a   1.000
_cell.length_b   1.000
_cell.length_c   1.000
_cell.angle_alpha   90.00
_cell.angle_beta   90.00
_cell.angle_gamma   90.00
#
_symmetry.space_group_name_H-M   'P 1'
#
loop_
_entity.id
_entity.type
_entity.pdbx_description
1 polymer ?
#
loop_
_entity_poly.entity_id
_entity_poly.type
_entity_poly.pdbx_seq_one_letter_code
_entity_poly.pdbx_strand_id
1 'polypeptide(L)'
;MASGLQGTANIPELKRRITFTLLMLAVYRIGVQIPTPGINGEALADFFAKNAGTIFGMFNMFSGGALQNFSIFALGIMPYISASIIFQLLQVVVPQVEALAKEGESGRRKITQYTRYATVVLSIVQGLFISIGLESMAAPSGNAMIVISPGWSFRIMTVITLTSGTAFIMWLGEQMTERGIGNGISLIIFAGIVARMPVAIVNTVKMATAGEMAIILLPILLAMMAAVIAIVIYFETAQRRIPIQYAKRMVRRQLYGGQRSHLPLKINMSGVIPPIFASSIMMFPATIGGFIQLDWVKQISAALAWGTFFHSVLYVGMIIFFCFFYTAVTFNPVDIAENLKKNGGFVPGIRPGKKTADFIDKIMIRLTVIGAIYISSVCILPELLIKKGNVPFYFGGTALLIVVGVAIDTISQIESYTVMRNYDGFLKTGRIKGR
;
A
#
# COMPACT_ATOMS: atom_id res chain seq x y z
N MET A 1 1.69 5.57 -24.66
CA MET A 1 2.50 5.74 -23.43
C MET A 1 3.86 6.39 -23.65
N ALA A 2 4.67 6.01 -24.64
CA ALA A 2 6.01 6.59 -24.84
C ALA A 2 6.05 8.07 -25.26
N SER A 3 5.05 8.57 -25.98
CA SER A 3 4.96 9.99 -26.41
C SER A 3 4.60 10.96 -25.27
N GLY A 4 3.96 10.48 -24.20
CA GLY A 4 3.61 11.30 -23.02
C GLY A 4 4.81 11.67 -22.16
N LEU A 5 5.79 10.77 -22.04
CA LEU A 5 6.98 10.98 -21.21
C LEU A 5 7.97 12.01 -21.80
N GLN A 6 8.03 12.16 -23.13
CA GLN A 6 8.88 13.16 -23.78
C GLN A 6 8.40 14.61 -23.58
N GLY A 7 7.10 14.82 -23.32
CA GLY A 7 6.53 16.13 -23.00
C GLY A 7 6.72 16.55 -21.51
N THR A 8 6.99 15.61 -20.61
CA THR A 8 7.07 15.86 -19.15
C THR A 8 8.32 16.63 -18.74
N ALA A 9 9.44 16.48 -19.48
CA ALA A 9 10.71 17.16 -19.19
C ALA A 9 10.62 18.69 -19.26
N ASN A 10 9.66 19.24 -19.97
CA ASN A 10 9.50 20.69 -20.21
C ASN A 10 8.55 21.40 -19.22
N ILE A 11 8.02 20.68 -18.21
CA ILE A 11 7.09 21.28 -17.23
C ILE A 11 7.83 21.56 -15.92
N PRO A 12 8.20 22.83 -15.62
CA PRO A 12 9.02 23.16 -14.45
C PRO A 12 8.34 22.79 -13.12
N GLU A 13 7.02 22.89 -13.02
CA GLU A 13 6.28 22.53 -11.83
C GLU A 13 6.31 21.00 -11.58
N LEU A 14 6.11 20.20 -12.60
CA LEU A 14 6.17 18.75 -12.54
C LEU A 14 7.59 18.28 -12.16
N LYS A 15 8.61 18.89 -12.77
CA LYS A 15 10.02 18.64 -12.43
C LYS A 15 10.30 18.94 -10.96
N ARG A 16 9.82 20.06 -10.44
CA ARG A 16 9.97 20.43 -9.02
C ARG A 16 9.32 19.41 -8.10
N ARG A 17 8.10 18.94 -8.41
CA ARG A 17 7.38 17.93 -7.63
C ARG A 17 8.09 16.57 -7.66
N ILE A 18 8.57 16.12 -8.83
CA ILE A 18 9.34 14.87 -8.96
C ILE A 18 10.63 14.96 -8.15
N THR A 19 11.40 16.06 -8.30
CA THR A 19 12.65 16.26 -7.58
C THR A 19 12.42 16.29 -6.07
N PHE A 20 11.35 16.95 -5.60
CA PHE A 20 10.97 16.96 -4.20
C PHE A 20 10.68 15.54 -3.68
N THR A 21 9.89 14.75 -4.43
CA THR A 21 9.58 13.36 -4.08
C THR A 21 10.84 12.51 -3.98
N LEU A 22 11.75 12.61 -4.96
CA LEU A 22 13.00 11.86 -4.95
C LEU A 22 13.91 12.26 -3.78
N LEU A 23 13.99 13.57 -3.46
CA LEU A 23 14.76 14.04 -2.30
C LEU A 23 14.18 13.49 -0.98
N MET A 24 12.86 13.50 -0.81
CA MET A 24 12.23 12.94 0.39
C MET A 24 12.45 11.43 0.51
N LEU A 25 12.42 10.70 -0.60
CA LEU A 25 12.76 9.27 -0.62
C LEU A 25 14.24 9.04 -0.27
N ALA A 26 15.16 9.90 -0.71
CA ALA A 26 16.57 9.84 -0.32
C ALA A 26 16.74 10.06 1.19
N VAL A 27 16.05 11.05 1.77
CA VAL A 27 16.05 11.29 3.23
C VAL A 27 15.55 10.07 3.98
N TYR A 28 14.46 9.45 3.52
CA TYR A 28 13.95 8.19 4.09
C TYR A 28 15.02 7.09 4.04
N ARG A 29 15.71 6.92 2.91
CA ARG A 29 16.75 5.89 2.76
C ARG A 29 17.95 6.11 3.66
N ILE A 30 18.36 7.35 3.88
CA ILE A 30 19.43 7.68 4.83
C ILE A 30 19.01 7.28 6.24
N GLY A 31 17.81 7.62 6.67
CA GLY A 31 17.32 7.28 8.01
C GLY A 31 17.20 5.78 8.26
N VAL A 32 16.95 4.95 7.23
CA VAL A 32 16.97 3.48 7.34
C VAL A 32 18.36 2.93 7.72
N GLN A 33 19.42 3.66 7.46
CA GLN A 33 20.81 3.25 7.78
C GLN A 33 21.28 3.69 9.18
N ILE A 34 20.53 4.57 9.85
CA ILE A 34 20.91 5.08 11.18
C ILE A 34 20.43 4.10 12.26
N PRO A 35 21.31 3.33 12.93
CA PRO A 35 20.90 2.37 13.92
C PRO A 35 20.42 3.03 15.21
N THR A 36 19.49 2.37 15.91
CA THR A 36 19.06 2.76 17.25
C THR A 36 20.19 2.47 18.25
N PRO A 37 20.52 3.36 19.18
CA PRO A 37 21.57 3.15 20.16
C PRO A 37 21.28 1.94 21.08
N GLY A 38 22.34 1.26 21.54
CA GLY A 38 22.25 0.16 22.52
C GLY A 38 22.02 -1.24 21.94
N ILE A 39 22.15 -1.41 20.62
CA ILE A 39 21.96 -2.70 19.94
C ILE A 39 23.23 -3.12 19.22
N ASN A 40 23.52 -4.42 19.29
CA ASN A 40 24.57 -5.07 18.52
C ASN A 40 24.03 -5.42 17.13
N GLY A 41 24.43 -4.62 16.10
CA GLY A 41 23.94 -4.76 14.74
C GLY A 41 24.34 -6.09 14.08
N GLU A 42 25.51 -6.66 14.41
CA GLU A 42 25.96 -7.94 13.84
C GLU A 42 25.11 -9.10 14.35
N ALA A 43 24.89 -9.15 15.67
CA ALA A 43 24.05 -10.19 16.29
C ALA A 43 22.60 -10.15 15.78
N LEU A 44 22.09 -8.96 15.52
CA LEU A 44 20.76 -8.76 14.97
C LEU A 44 20.69 -9.14 13.50
N ALA A 45 21.68 -8.80 12.68
CA ALA A 45 21.75 -9.19 11.28
C ALA A 45 21.77 -10.72 11.12
N ASP A 46 22.53 -11.43 11.96
CA ASP A 46 22.56 -12.89 11.99
C ASP A 46 21.22 -13.50 12.37
N PHE A 47 20.51 -12.90 13.34
CA PHE A 47 19.15 -13.30 13.69
C PHE A 47 18.19 -13.19 12.52
N PHE A 48 18.20 -12.06 11.81
CA PHE A 48 17.34 -11.86 10.64
C PHE A 48 17.73 -12.74 9.44
N ALA A 49 19.01 -13.03 9.25
CA ALA A 49 19.47 -13.94 8.20
C ALA A 49 18.92 -15.37 8.41
N LYS A 50 18.92 -15.86 9.64
CA LYS A 50 18.38 -17.19 10.00
C LYS A 50 16.85 -17.24 9.98
N ASN A 51 16.17 -16.11 10.22
CA ASN A 51 14.71 -16.02 10.29
C ASN A 51 14.10 -15.30 9.06
N ALA A 52 14.80 -15.24 7.93
CA ALA A 52 14.34 -14.53 6.74
C ALA A 52 13.01 -15.06 6.15
N GLY A 53 12.73 -16.35 6.31
CA GLY A 53 11.48 -17.00 5.89
C GLY A 53 10.31 -16.88 6.88
N THR A 54 10.44 -16.10 7.94
CA THR A 54 9.41 -15.94 8.97
C THR A 54 8.67 -14.60 8.82
N ILE A 55 7.70 -14.35 9.72
CA ILE A 55 6.98 -13.07 9.84
C ILE A 55 7.96 -11.89 9.99
N PHE A 56 9.09 -12.08 10.70
CA PHE A 56 10.12 -11.06 10.83
C PHE A 56 10.75 -10.68 9.49
N GLY A 57 10.93 -11.62 8.57
CA GLY A 57 11.39 -11.34 7.21
C GLY A 57 10.39 -10.49 6.42
N MET A 58 9.10 -10.76 6.54
CA MET A 58 8.05 -9.93 5.92
C MET A 58 8.04 -8.52 6.51
N PHE A 59 8.10 -8.39 7.84
CA PHE A 59 8.17 -7.09 8.51
C PHE A 59 9.35 -6.27 8.03
N ASN A 60 10.51 -6.92 7.93
CA ASN A 60 11.73 -6.32 7.41
C ASN A 60 11.61 -5.88 5.95
N MET A 61 10.83 -6.60 5.14
CA MET A 61 10.55 -6.22 3.75
C MET A 61 9.70 -4.95 3.67
N PHE A 62 8.62 -4.84 4.45
CA PHE A 62 7.77 -3.63 4.50
C PHE A 62 8.50 -2.41 5.08
N SER A 63 9.39 -2.62 6.04
CA SER A 63 10.23 -1.55 6.59
C SER A 63 11.43 -1.19 5.69
N GLY A 64 11.60 -1.85 4.55
CA GLY A 64 12.68 -1.58 3.61
C GLY A 64 14.09 -1.92 4.14
N GLY A 65 14.18 -2.85 5.10
CA GLY A 65 15.42 -3.25 5.76
C GLY A 65 15.70 -2.48 7.05
N ALA A 66 14.83 -1.57 7.44
CA ALA A 66 15.00 -0.78 8.65
C ALA A 66 15.00 -1.63 9.92
N LEU A 67 14.25 -2.73 9.94
CA LEU A 67 14.19 -3.63 11.10
C LEU A 67 15.46 -4.48 11.22
N GLN A 68 16.04 -4.93 10.15
CA GLN A 68 17.29 -5.70 10.16
C GLN A 68 18.46 -4.90 10.74
N ASN A 69 18.51 -3.60 10.43
CA ASN A 69 19.51 -2.68 10.97
C ASN A 69 19.07 -2.08 12.31
N PHE A 70 17.87 -2.40 12.77
CA PHE A 70 17.19 -1.75 13.89
C PHE A 70 17.35 -0.23 13.85
N SER A 71 17.06 0.34 12.71
CA SER A 71 17.22 1.78 12.51
C SER A 71 16.15 2.58 13.26
N ILE A 72 16.34 3.89 13.31
CA ILE A 72 15.32 4.81 13.85
C ILE A 72 13.96 4.64 13.19
N PHE A 73 13.93 4.05 11.99
CA PHE A 73 12.74 3.74 11.20
C PHE A 73 12.33 2.26 11.26
N ALA A 74 12.75 1.51 12.28
CA ALA A 74 12.49 0.07 12.36
C ALA A 74 11.01 -0.29 12.38
N LEU A 75 10.14 0.51 13.03
CA LEU A 75 8.68 0.37 12.96
C LEU A 75 8.10 0.72 11.58
N GLY A 76 8.84 1.48 10.76
CA GLY A 76 8.37 1.94 9.46
C GLY A 76 7.09 2.75 9.55
N ILE A 77 6.23 2.59 8.53
CA ILE A 77 4.94 3.26 8.42
C ILE A 77 3.77 2.42 9.00
N MET A 78 4.05 1.21 9.52
CA MET A 78 3.03 0.27 9.98
C MET A 78 2.10 0.83 11.07
N PRO A 79 2.59 1.55 12.12
CA PRO A 79 1.70 2.14 13.11
C PRO A 79 0.69 3.13 12.50
N TYR A 80 1.12 3.91 11.51
CA TYR A 80 0.25 4.84 10.81
C TYR A 80 -0.81 4.13 9.96
N ILE A 81 -0.43 3.06 9.25
CA ILE A 81 -1.37 2.26 8.48
C ILE A 81 -2.42 1.67 9.41
N SER A 82 -2.00 1.06 10.53
CA SER A 82 -2.92 0.49 11.52
C SER A 82 -3.87 1.55 12.09
N ALA A 83 -3.37 2.73 12.45
CA ALA A 83 -4.21 3.85 12.91
C ALA A 83 -5.21 4.30 11.84
N SER A 84 -4.77 4.41 10.59
CA SER A 84 -5.62 4.79 9.45
C SER A 84 -6.74 3.78 9.22
N ILE A 85 -6.44 2.48 9.32
CA ILE A 85 -7.44 1.40 9.23
C ILE A 85 -8.48 1.54 10.33
N ILE A 86 -8.03 1.71 11.57
CA ILE A 86 -8.92 1.86 12.73
C ILE A 86 -9.87 3.04 12.50
N PHE A 87 -9.38 4.19 12.06
CA PHE A 87 -10.26 5.35 11.80
C PHE A 87 -11.17 5.16 10.60
N GLN A 88 -10.76 4.44 9.55
CA GLN A 88 -11.65 4.09 8.44
C GLN A 88 -12.77 3.14 8.87
N LEU A 89 -12.47 2.17 9.73
CA LEU A 89 -13.50 1.30 10.33
C LEU A 89 -14.44 2.09 11.24
N LEU A 90 -13.90 2.98 12.07
CA LEU A 90 -14.69 3.83 12.97
C LEU A 90 -15.63 4.78 12.21
N GLN A 91 -15.28 5.24 11.01
CA GLN A 91 -16.18 6.05 10.18
C GLN A 91 -17.47 5.31 9.78
N VAL A 92 -17.44 3.98 9.74
CA VAL A 92 -18.63 3.17 9.41
C VAL A 92 -19.41 2.78 10.65
N VAL A 93 -18.71 2.53 11.76
CA VAL A 93 -19.33 1.98 12.98
C VAL A 93 -19.81 3.06 13.93
N VAL A 94 -19.09 4.20 14.00
CA VAL A 94 -19.34 5.27 14.99
C VAL A 94 -20.01 6.48 14.31
N PRO A 95 -21.29 6.78 14.64
CA PRO A 95 -22.03 7.86 13.99
C PRO A 95 -21.38 9.25 14.12
N GLN A 96 -20.64 9.49 15.21
CA GLN A 96 -19.93 10.75 15.43
C GLN A 96 -18.77 10.94 14.44
N VAL A 97 -18.05 9.87 14.12
CA VAL A 97 -16.93 9.88 13.16
C VAL A 97 -17.47 9.93 11.73
N GLU A 98 -18.60 9.27 11.46
CA GLU A 98 -19.32 9.37 10.19
C GLU A 98 -19.80 10.81 9.93
N ALA A 99 -20.36 11.48 10.94
CA ALA A 99 -20.76 12.90 10.85
C ALA A 99 -19.58 13.80 10.51
N LEU A 100 -18.43 13.61 11.18
CA LEU A 100 -17.19 14.33 10.86
C LEU A 100 -16.73 14.08 9.42
N ALA A 101 -16.82 12.85 8.93
CA ALA A 101 -16.42 12.52 7.55
C ALA A 101 -17.32 13.25 6.52
N LYS A 102 -18.60 13.50 6.85
CA LYS A 102 -19.57 14.23 6.02
C LYS A 102 -19.41 15.75 6.06
N GLU A 103 -18.70 16.32 7.05
CA GLU A 103 -18.38 17.77 7.13
C GLU A 103 -17.44 18.25 6.00
N GLY A 104 -16.99 17.37 5.12
CA GLY A 104 -16.12 17.71 3.99
C GLY A 104 -14.65 17.87 4.41
N GLU A 105 -13.98 18.91 3.90
CA GLU A 105 -12.53 19.08 4.10
C GLU A 105 -12.15 19.34 5.56
N SER A 106 -12.95 20.09 6.29
CA SER A 106 -12.74 20.37 7.74
C SER A 106 -12.77 19.09 8.56
N GLY A 107 -13.77 18.24 8.34
CA GLY A 107 -13.90 16.97 9.05
C GLY A 107 -12.78 15.99 8.70
N ARG A 108 -12.38 15.92 7.43
CA ARG A 108 -11.24 15.10 7.01
C ARG A 108 -9.93 15.50 7.69
N ARG A 109 -9.68 16.80 7.86
CA ARG A 109 -8.52 17.32 8.59
C ARG A 109 -8.52 16.87 10.06
N LYS A 110 -9.67 16.90 10.73
CA LYS A 110 -9.81 16.40 12.11
C LYS A 110 -9.54 14.90 12.20
N ILE A 111 -10.09 14.10 11.27
CA ILE A 111 -9.84 12.65 11.22
C ILE A 111 -8.36 12.37 11.02
N THR A 112 -7.67 13.06 10.10
CA THR A 112 -6.24 12.94 9.90
C THR A 112 -5.46 13.29 11.18
N GLN A 113 -5.88 14.31 11.92
CA GLN A 113 -5.25 14.67 13.19
C GLN A 113 -5.41 13.57 14.25
N TYR A 114 -6.60 12.97 14.39
CA TYR A 114 -6.81 11.83 15.28
C TYR A 114 -5.99 10.60 14.85
N THR A 115 -5.88 10.36 13.56
CA THR A 115 -5.00 9.30 13.03
C THR A 115 -3.55 9.51 13.43
N ARG A 116 -3.04 10.75 13.39
CA ARG A 116 -1.68 11.08 13.86
C ARG A 116 -1.50 10.78 15.35
N TYR A 117 -2.46 11.16 16.20
CA TYR A 117 -2.38 10.88 17.64
C TYR A 117 -2.39 9.36 17.90
N ALA A 118 -3.30 8.62 17.25
CA ALA A 118 -3.35 7.18 17.37
C ALA A 118 -2.06 6.51 16.87
N THR A 119 -1.44 7.03 15.82
CA THR A 119 -0.14 6.56 15.33
C THR A 119 0.94 6.66 16.39
N VAL A 120 1.02 7.80 17.08
CA VAL A 120 1.99 8.00 18.17
C VAL A 120 1.73 7.01 19.32
N VAL A 121 0.49 6.84 19.74
CA VAL A 121 0.13 5.89 20.81
C VAL A 121 0.49 4.46 20.40
N LEU A 122 0.12 4.04 19.19
CA LEU A 122 0.46 2.71 18.67
C LEU A 122 1.96 2.49 18.55
N SER A 123 2.73 3.51 18.12
CA SER A 123 4.19 3.39 18.02
C SER A 123 4.87 3.26 19.38
N ILE A 124 4.36 3.93 20.42
CA ILE A 124 4.83 3.77 21.81
C ILE A 124 4.60 2.34 22.28
N VAL A 125 3.38 1.83 22.10
CA VAL A 125 3.01 0.47 22.50
C VAL A 125 3.84 -0.58 21.76
N GLN A 126 3.94 -0.46 20.43
CA GLN A 126 4.74 -1.40 19.63
C GLN A 126 6.23 -1.29 19.92
N GLY A 127 6.77 -0.08 20.12
CA GLY A 127 8.15 0.14 20.47
C GLY A 127 8.51 -0.49 21.82
N LEU A 128 7.60 -0.41 22.80
CA LEU A 128 7.77 -1.03 24.11
C LEU A 128 7.77 -2.57 23.99
N PHE A 129 6.84 -3.17 23.26
CA PHE A 129 6.82 -4.61 23.03
C PHE A 129 8.08 -5.11 22.32
N ILE A 130 8.53 -4.41 21.28
CA ILE A 130 9.76 -4.77 20.55
C ILE A 130 10.99 -4.66 21.46
N SER A 131 11.09 -3.60 22.30
CA SER A 131 12.22 -3.43 23.20
C SER A 131 12.32 -4.57 24.24
N ILE A 132 11.18 -4.97 24.82
CA ILE A 132 11.11 -6.11 25.77
C ILE A 132 11.47 -7.42 25.05
N GLY A 133 10.97 -7.59 23.82
CA GLY A 133 11.25 -8.79 23.04
C GLY A 133 12.72 -8.95 22.68
N LEU A 134 13.39 -7.86 22.29
CA LEU A 134 14.82 -7.88 21.98
C LEU A 134 15.68 -8.20 23.18
N GLU A 135 15.29 -7.75 24.37
CA GLU A 135 15.99 -8.13 25.62
C GLU A 135 15.88 -9.62 25.93
N SER A 136 14.77 -10.26 25.56
CA SER A 136 14.54 -11.68 25.79
C SER A 136 15.17 -12.59 24.73
N MET A 137 15.64 -12.03 23.62
CA MET A 137 16.24 -12.78 22.52
C MET A 137 17.76 -12.92 22.71
N ALA A 138 18.24 -14.17 22.76
CA ALA A 138 19.67 -14.47 22.69
C ALA A 138 20.08 -14.61 21.21
N ALA A 139 21.30 -14.17 20.87
CA ALA A 139 21.83 -14.40 19.53
C ALA A 139 21.97 -15.91 19.27
N PRO A 140 21.64 -16.39 18.05
CA PRO A 140 21.76 -17.82 17.70
C PRO A 140 23.20 -18.38 17.77
N SER A 141 24.20 -17.50 17.84
CA SER A 141 25.62 -17.84 18.02
C SER A 141 26.03 -18.07 19.46
N GLY A 142 25.10 -18.06 20.43
CA GLY A 142 25.29 -18.54 21.81
C GLY A 142 25.95 -17.57 22.80
N ASN A 143 26.69 -16.55 22.36
CA ASN A 143 27.49 -15.71 23.26
C ASN A 143 27.30 -14.20 23.11
N ALA A 144 26.54 -13.71 22.17
CA ALA A 144 26.31 -12.27 21.99
C ALA A 144 24.85 -11.92 22.32
N MET A 145 24.65 -11.06 23.30
CA MET A 145 23.35 -10.45 23.55
C MET A 145 23.06 -9.44 22.43
N ILE A 146 21.82 -9.42 21.94
CA ILE A 146 21.37 -8.44 20.93
C ILE A 146 21.37 -7.03 21.54
N VAL A 147 21.02 -6.94 22.82
CA VAL A 147 21.01 -5.68 23.60
C VAL A 147 22.26 -5.58 24.44
N ILE A 148 23.03 -4.51 24.28
CA ILE A 148 24.31 -4.30 24.98
C ILE A 148 24.07 -4.06 26.48
N SER A 149 23.05 -3.29 26.84
CA SER A 149 22.71 -2.98 28.24
C SER A 149 21.19 -3.10 28.44
N PRO A 150 20.69 -4.29 28.84
CA PRO A 150 19.27 -4.50 29.09
C PRO A 150 18.80 -3.69 30.31
N GLY A 151 17.57 -3.20 30.28
CA GLY A 151 16.95 -2.46 31.36
C GLY A 151 16.06 -1.31 30.92
N TRP A 152 15.47 -0.62 31.90
CA TRP A 152 14.54 0.48 31.65
C TRP A 152 15.12 1.62 30.82
N SER A 153 16.42 1.90 30.95
CA SER A 153 17.11 2.91 30.16
C SER A 153 17.07 2.59 28.65
N PHE A 154 17.35 1.33 28.28
CA PHE A 154 17.26 0.86 26.90
C PHE A 154 15.81 0.93 26.38
N ARG A 155 14.84 0.47 27.17
CA ARG A 155 13.41 0.48 26.78
C ARG A 155 12.92 1.88 26.48
N ILE A 156 13.16 2.83 27.40
CA ILE A 156 12.73 4.23 27.22
C ILE A 156 13.42 4.85 26.01
N MET A 157 14.72 4.67 25.84
CA MET A 157 15.48 5.19 24.72
C MET A 157 14.95 4.62 23.39
N THR A 158 14.72 3.31 23.33
CA THR A 158 14.19 2.64 22.14
C THR A 158 12.79 3.13 21.80
N VAL A 159 11.89 3.25 22.78
CA VAL A 159 10.52 3.75 22.56
C VAL A 159 10.55 5.17 22.03
N ILE A 160 11.33 6.06 22.63
CA ILE A 160 11.43 7.47 22.17
C ILE A 160 12.00 7.51 20.75
N THR A 161 13.06 6.77 20.47
CA THR A 161 13.71 6.76 19.14
C THR A 161 12.77 6.24 18.06
N LEU A 162 12.12 5.10 18.28
CA LEU A 162 11.21 4.49 17.31
C LEU A 162 9.95 5.32 17.11
N THR A 163 9.40 5.92 18.17
CA THR A 163 8.22 6.79 18.07
C THR A 163 8.55 8.07 17.31
N SER A 164 9.69 8.68 17.59
CA SER A 164 10.17 9.87 16.86
C SER A 164 10.42 9.54 15.38
N GLY A 165 11.01 8.39 15.10
CA GLY A 165 11.23 7.91 13.72
C GLY A 165 9.92 7.68 12.98
N THR A 166 8.93 7.05 13.61
CA THR A 166 7.60 6.83 13.02
C THR A 166 6.87 8.15 12.75
N ALA A 167 6.92 9.09 13.72
CA ALA A 167 6.34 10.42 13.55
C ALA A 167 7.00 11.19 12.39
N PHE A 168 8.31 11.06 12.23
CA PHE A 168 9.04 11.67 11.13
C PHE A 168 8.67 11.04 9.77
N ILE A 169 8.58 9.70 9.67
CA ILE A 169 8.15 9.03 8.44
C ILE A 169 6.72 9.45 8.06
N MET A 170 5.81 9.51 9.03
CA MET A 170 4.43 9.96 8.83
C MET A 170 4.41 11.38 8.25
N TRP A 171 5.13 12.32 8.88
CA TRP A 171 5.25 13.70 8.39
C TRP A 171 5.84 13.75 6.98
N LEU A 172 6.89 12.95 6.72
CA LEU A 172 7.54 12.88 5.42
C LEU A 172 6.58 12.36 4.33
N GLY A 173 5.79 11.33 4.63
CA GLY A 173 4.75 10.80 3.73
C GLY A 173 3.66 11.83 3.43
N GLU A 174 3.22 12.61 4.42
CA GLU A 174 2.26 13.70 4.24
C GLU A 174 2.84 14.82 3.36
N GLN A 175 4.08 15.26 3.61
CA GLN A 175 4.74 16.27 2.78
C GLN A 175 4.91 15.81 1.33
N MET A 176 5.21 14.53 1.12
CA MET A 176 5.29 13.95 -0.23
C MET A 176 3.92 13.95 -0.92
N THR A 177 2.85 13.68 -0.20
CA THR A 177 1.48 13.69 -0.74
C THR A 177 1.02 15.12 -1.10
N GLU A 178 1.33 16.11 -0.26
CA GLU A 178 0.93 17.51 -0.47
C GLU A 178 1.73 18.22 -1.56
N ARG A 179 3.05 18.06 -1.53
CA ARG A 179 3.99 18.84 -2.36
C ARG A 179 4.65 18.02 -3.48
N GLY A 180 4.58 16.71 -3.42
CA GLY A 180 5.18 15.79 -4.37
C GLY A 180 4.21 15.30 -5.43
N ILE A 181 4.45 14.08 -5.91
CA ILE A 181 3.62 13.32 -6.84
C ILE A 181 3.31 11.97 -6.22
N GLY A 182 2.09 11.50 -6.40
CA GLY A 182 1.65 10.23 -5.86
C GLY A 182 1.19 10.31 -4.40
N ASN A 183 0.83 9.16 -3.86
CA ASN A 183 0.58 9.02 -2.43
C ASN A 183 1.91 8.78 -1.71
N GLY A 184 2.37 9.74 -0.90
CA GLY A 184 3.68 9.70 -0.25
C GLY A 184 3.88 8.47 0.64
N ILE A 185 2.83 8.01 1.32
CA ILE A 185 2.87 6.80 2.15
C ILE A 185 3.12 5.56 1.31
N SER A 186 2.37 5.41 0.21
CA SER A 186 2.54 4.31 -0.74
C SER A 186 3.92 4.33 -1.39
N LEU A 187 4.46 5.52 -1.69
CA LEU A 187 5.80 5.68 -2.25
C LEU A 187 6.92 5.31 -1.27
N ILE A 188 6.74 5.55 0.03
CA ILE A 188 7.70 5.11 1.05
C ILE A 188 7.74 3.58 1.11
N ILE A 189 6.58 2.91 1.10
CA ILE A 189 6.50 1.45 1.07
C ILE A 189 7.13 0.90 -0.23
N PHE A 190 6.78 1.49 -1.37
CA PHE A 190 7.36 1.18 -2.67
C PHE A 190 8.90 1.27 -2.65
N ALA A 191 9.45 2.38 -2.16
CA ALA A 191 10.90 2.58 -2.07
C ALA A 191 11.57 1.56 -1.14
N GLY A 192 10.90 1.18 -0.05
CA GLY A 192 11.37 0.12 0.84
C GLY A 192 11.49 -1.23 0.14
N ILE A 193 10.47 -1.62 -0.62
CA ILE A 193 10.42 -2.88 -1.36
C ILE A 193 11.45 -2.87 -2.50
N VAL A 194 11.44 -1.84 -3.35
CA VAL A 194 12.31 -1.74 -4.53
C VAL A 194 13.80 -1.72 -4.15
N ALA A 195 14.15 -1.08 -3.05
CA ALA A 195 15.53 -1.02 -2.59
C ALA A 195 16.14 -2.38 -2.20
N ARG A 196 15.30 -3.37 -1.89
CA ARG A 196 15.73 -4.75 -1.58
C ARG A 196 15.76 -5.65 -2.81
N MET A 197 15.14 -5.25 -3.93
CA MET A 197 15.12 -6.03 -5.17
C MET A 197 16.53 -6.42 -5.68
N PRO A 198 17.51 -5.50 -5.78
CA PRO A 198 18.83 -5.85 -6.28
C PRO A 198 19.52 -6.93 -5.42
N VAL A 199 19.40 -6.82 -4.09
CA VAL A 199 20.00 -7.78 -3.15
C VAL A 199 19.35 -9.17 -3.30
N ALA A 200 18.03 -9.22 -3.45
CA ALA A 200 17.30 -10.46 -3.66
C ALA A 200 17.69 -11.14 -4.99
N ILE A 201 17.83 -10.38 -6.07
CA ILE A 201 18.28 -10.90 -7.36
C ILE A 201 19.70 -11.48 -7.26
N VAL A 202 20.62 -10.72 -6.63
CA VAL A 202 22.01 -11.18 -6.43
C VAL A 202 22.05 -12.47 -5.61
N ASN A 203 21.28 -12.56 -4.54
CA ASN A 203 21.20 -13.75 -3.69
C ASN A 203 20.64 -14.96 -4.48
N THR A 204 19.60 -14.77 -5.28
CA THR A 204 19.03 -15.84 -6.12
C THR A 204 20.06 -16.34 -7.13
N VAL A 205 20.81 -15.45 -7.77
CA VAL A 205 21.91 -15.83 -8.69
C VAL A 205 23.02 -16.58 -7.96
N LYS A 206 23.43 -16.12 -6.77
CA LYS A 206 24.43 -16.82 -5.94
C LYS A 206 24.00 -18.23 -5.57
N MET A 207 22.74 -18.44 -5.17
CA MET A 207 22.21 -19.79 -4.87
C MET A 207 22.20 -20.70 -6.10
N ALA A 208 21.87 -20.16 -7.28
CA ALA A 208 21.94 -20.91 -8.52
C ALA A 208 23.39 -21.29 -8.90
N THR A 209 24.35 -20.38 -8.68
CA THR A 209 25.78 -20.65 -8.97
C THR A 209 26.43 -21.56 -7.92
N ALA A 210 25.95 -21.55 -6.67
CA ALA A 210 26.41 -22.44 -5.61
C ALA A 210 25.89 -23.90 -5.74
N GLY A 211 25.01 -24.17 -6.73
CA GLY A 211 24.45 -25.50 -6.96
C GLY A 211 23.29 -25.87 -6.02
N GLU A 212 22.83 -24.94 -5.17
CA GLU A 212 21.68 -25.14 -4.29
C GLU A 212 20.35 -25.14 -5.06
N MET A 213 20.36 -24.61 -6.29
CA MET A 213 19.21 -24.54 -7.19
C MET A 213 19.62 -24.87 -8.63
N ALA A 214 18.81 -25.64 -9.35
CA ALA A 214 19.06 -25.91 -10.75
C ALA A 214 19.10 -24.64 -11.59
N ILE A 215 20.15 -24.37 -12.34
CA ILE A 215 20.35 -23.16 -13.15
C ILE A 215 19.15 -22.91 -14.10
N ILE A 216 18.52 -24.00 -14.58
CA ILE A 216 17.34 -23.91 -15.47
C ILE A 216 16.12 -23.29 -14.80
N LEU A 217 16.06 -23.26 -13.46
CA LEU A 217 14.97 -22.60 -12.73
C LEU A 217 15.05 -21.07 -12.80
N LEU A 218 16.23 -20.49 -13.00
CA LEU A 218 16.42 -19.04 -13.07
C LEU A 218 15.63 -18.38 -14.21
N PRO A 219 15.72 -18.82 -15.47
CA PRO A 219 14.91 -18.27 -16.56
C PRO A 219 13.41 -18.53 -16.37
N ILE A 220 13.04 -19.69 -15.79
CA ILE A 220 11.63 -19.99 -15.48
C ILE A 220 11.07 -19.01 -14.45
N LEU A 221 11.84 -18.70 -13.40
CA LEU A 221 11.45 -17.71 -12.40
C LEU A 221 11.30 -16.31 -12.99
N LEU A 222 12.22 -15.89 -13.85
CA LEU A 222 12.13 -14.60 -14.53
C LEU A 222 10.91 -14.53 -15.45
N ALA A 223 10.64 -15.58 -16.22
CA ALA A 223 9.46 -15.65 -17.08
C ALA A 223 8.16 -15.62 -16.25
N MET A 224 8.12 -16.34 -15.13
CA MET A 224 6.98 -16.34 -14.22
C MET A 224 6.78 -14.96 -13.57
N MET A 225 7.84 -14.29 -13.09
CA MET A 225 7.77 -12.92 -12.59
C MET A 225 7.19 -11.96 -13.63
N ALA A 226 7.69 -12.02 -14.86
CA ALA A 226 7.19 -11.20 -15.96
C ALA A 226 5.71 -11.48 -16.25
N ALA A 227 5.29 -12.75 -16.24
CA ALA A 227 3.89 -13.12 -16.40
C ALA A 227 3.00 -12.59 -15.26
N VAL A 228 3.43 -12.70 -14.00
CA VAL A 228 2.68 -12.17 -12.86
C VAL A 228 2.56 -10.65 -12.95
N ILE A 229 3.65 -9.94 -13.27
CA ILE A 229 3.63 -8.48 -13.46
C ILE A 229 2.65 -8.11 -14.59
N ALA A 230 2.66 -8.81 -15.72
CA ALA A 230 1.74 -8.55 -16.83
C ALA A 230 0.27 -8.76 -16.43
N ILE A 231 -0.02 -9.82 -15.67
CA ILE A 231 -1.36 -10.10 -15.13
C ILE A 231 -1.79 -8.98 -14.18
N VAL A 232 -0.90 -8.55 -13.29
CA VAL A 232 -1.18 -7.46 -12.34
C VAL A 232 -1.48 -6.16 -13.08
N ILE A 233 -0.66 -5.78 -14.05
CA ILE A 233 -0.88 -4.57 -14.88
C ILE A 233 -2.22 -4.66 -15.61
N TYR A 234 -2.54 -5.83 -16.18
CA TYR A 234 -3.80 -6.04 -16.89
C TYR A 234 -5.02 -5.82 -15.97
N PHE A 235 -5.05 -6.42 -14.79
CA PHE A 235 -6.16 -6.27 -13.84
C PHE A 235 -6.26 -4.86 -13.24
N GLU A 236 -5.13 -4.20 -12.93
CA GLU A 236 -5.11 -2.85 -12.38
C GLU A 236 -5.54 -1.77 -13.40
N THR A 237 -5.27 -2.00 -14.68
CA THR A 237 -5.66 -1.07 -15.75
C THR A 237 -7.04 -1.37 -16.35
N ALA A 238 -7.53 -2.61 -16.17
CA ALA A 238 -8.80 -3.05 -16.73
C ALA A 238 -9.98 -2.33 -16.07
N GLN A 239 -10.92 -1.85 -16.91
CA GLN A 239 -12.09 -1.11 -16.46
C GLN A 239 -13.35 -1.52 -17.23
N ARG A 240 -14.47 -1.62 -16.51
CA ARG A 240 -15.80 -1.76 -17.08
C ARG A 240 -16.35 -0.39 -17.42
N ARG A 241 -16.60 -0.11 -18.69
CA ARG A 241 -17.18 1.16 -19.17
C ARG A 241 -18.69 1.05 -19.28
N ILE A 242 -19.42 1.80 -18.45
CA ILE A 242 -20.89 1.87 -18.50
C ILE A 242 -21.25 3.05 -19.41
N PRO A 243 -22.02 2.85 -20.49
CA PRO A 243 -22.42 3.94 -21.37
C PRO A 243 -23.38 4.89 -20.67
N ILE A 244 -23.11 6.19 -20.74
CA ILE A 244 -23.96 7.25 -20.23
C ILE A 244 -24.37 8.12 -21.41
N GLN A 245 -25.65 8.49 -21.47
CA GLN A 245 -26.19 9.45 -22.43
C GLN A 245 -26.64 10.71 -21.71
N TYR A 246 -26.27 11.86 -22.24
CA TYR A 246 -26.76 13.14 -21.78
C TYR A 246 -27.89 13.62 -22.66
N ALA A 247 -28.93 14.20 -22.05
CA ALA A 247 -30.07 14.77 -22.79
C ALA A 247 -29.60 15.87 -23.74
N LYS A 248 -30.08 15.84 -24.97
CA LYS A 248 -29.84 16.91 -25.93
C LYS A 248 -30.59 18.17 -25.50
N ARG A 249 -29.91 19.29 -25.33
CA ARG A 249 -30.54 20.60 -25.09
C ARG A 249 -30.46 21.44 -26.34
N MET A 250 -31.60 21.99 -26.77
CA MET A 250 -31.64 23.03 -27.80
C MET A 250 -31.42 24.38 -27.13
N VAL A 251 -30.32 25.07 -27.48
CA VAL A 251 -30.07 26.45 -27.09
C VAL A 251 -29.90 27.26 -28.37
N ARG A 252 -30.79 28.23 -28.60
CA ARG A 252 -30.74 29.15 -29.79
C ARG A 252 -30.57 28.45 -31.14
N ARG A 253 -31.42 27.49 -31.51
CA ARG A 253 -31.38 26.75 -32.78
C ARG A 253 -30.14 25.84 -33.01
N GLN A 254 -29.22 25.74 -32.04
CA GLN A 254 -28.12 24.79 -32.09
C GLN A 254 -28.36 23.64 -31.11
N LEU A 255 -28.21 22.41 -31.57
CA LEU A 255 -28.28 21.20 -30.77
C LEU A 255 -26.98 21.08 -29.95
N TYR A 256 -27.06 21.46 -28.68
CA TYR A 256 -25.98 21.20 -27.70
C TYR A 256 -26.29 19.92 -26.93
N GLY A 257 -25.33 19.01 -26.85
CA GLY A 257 -25.46 17.78 -26.10
C GLY A 257 -25.68 16.55 -26.97
N GLY A 258 -25.86 15.40 -26.34
CA GLY A 258 -25.92 14.10 -27.00
C GLY A 258 -24.57 13.41 -27.12
N GLN A 259 -23.55 13.93 -26.47
CA GLN A 259 -22.29 13.21 -26.35
C GLN A 259 -22.49 11.93 -25.54
N ARG A 260 -22.07 10.80 -26.12
CA ARG A 260 -21.99 9.52 -25.41
C ARG A 260 -20.74 9.57 -24.56
N SER A 261 -20.91 9.52 -23.24
CA SER A 261 -19.83 9.39 -22.28
C SER A 261 -19.87 8.00 -21.66
N HIS A 262 -18.84 7.62 -20.94
CA HIS A 262 -18.77 6.34 -20.26
C HIS A 262 -18.36 6.57 -18.81
N LEU A 263 -18.99 5.87 -17.88
CA LEU A 263 -18.53 5.77 -16.50
C LEU A 263 -17.52 4.63 -16.41
N PRO A 264 -16.22 4.92 -16.21
CA PRO A 264 -15.22 3.88 -16.04
C PRO A 264 -15.26 3.36 -14.60
N LEU A 265 -15.50 2.05 -14.42
CA LEU A 265 -15.37 1.35 -13.15
C LEU A 265 -14.17 0.42 -13.26
N LYS A 266 -13.13 0.61 -12.44
CA LYS A 266 -11.97 -0.29 -12.38
C LYS A 266 -12.43 -1.68 -11.92
N ILE A 267 -11.80 -2.75 -12.40
CA ILE A 267 -12.05 -4.12 -11.91
C ILE A 267 -11.58 -4.22 -10.47
N ASN A 268 -10.39 -3.71 -10.18
CA ASN A 268 -9.91 -3.56 -8.82
C ASN A 268 -10.19 -2.14 -8.32
N MET A 269 -11.35 -1.92 -7.70
CA MET A 269 -11.71 -0.62 -7.11
C MET A 269 -11.04 -0.38 -5.76
N SER A 270 -10.72 -1.44 -5.04
CA SER A 270 -10.05 -1.36 -3.74
C SER A 270 -8.54 -1.14 -3.83
N GLY A 271 -7.94 -1.31 -5.02
CA GLY A 271 -6.51 -1.16 -5.24
C GLY A 271 -5.67 -2.15 -4.43
N VAL A 272 -4.50 -1.70 -3.98
CA VAL A 272 -3.55 -2.50 -3.19
C VAL A 272 -3.77 -2.40 -1.68
N ILE A 273 -4.79 -1.66 -1.23
CA ILE A 273 -5.05 -1.39 0.19
C ILE A 273 -5.48 -2.64 0.97
N PRO A 274 -6.40 -3.51 0.47
CA PRO A 274 -6.86 -4.68 1.20
C PRO A 274 -5.76 -5.67 1.63
N PRO A 275 -4.80 -6.05 0.78
CA PRO A 275 -3.67 -6.88 1.21
C PRO A 275 -2.80 -6.24 2.29
N ILE A 276 -2.60 -4.91 2.21
CA ILE A 276 -1.84 -4.17 3.23
C ILE A 276 -2.57 -4.22 4.57
N PHE A 277 -3.89 -4.04 4.57
CA PHE A 277 -4.72 -4.10 5.77
C PHE A 277 -4.74 -5.51 6.37
N ALA A 278 -4.96 -6.52 5.54
CA ALA A 278 -4.94 -7.91 5.97
C ALA A 278 -3.60 -8.30 6.60
N SER A 279 -2.48 -7.96 5.96
CA SER A 279 -1.15 -8.23 6.50
C SER A 279 -0.87 -7.47 7.81
N SER A 280 -1.26 -6.20 7.90
CA SER A 280 -1.07 -5.37 9.09
C SER A 280 -1.81 -5.93 10.31
N ILE A 281 -3.07 -6.36 10.12
CA ILE A 281 -3.86 -6.96 11.20
C ILE A 281 -3.31 -8.32 11.61
N MET A 282 -2.88 -9.14 10.65
CA MET A 282 -2.31 -10.46 10.97
C MET A 282 -0.94 -10.37 11.64
N MET A 283 -0.17 -9.32 11.36
CA MET A 283 1.11 -9.07 12.02
C MET A 283 0.96 -8.71 13.50
N PHE A 284 -0.13 -8.06 13.90
CA PHE A 284 -0.32 -7.58 15.26
C PHE A 284 -0.34 -8.72 16.31
N PRO A 285 -1.17 -9.78 16.17
CA PRO A 285 -1.15 -10.94 17.07
C PRO A 285 0.18 -11.69 17.05
N ALA A 286 0.80 -11.80 15.86
CA ALA A 286 2.06 -12.49 15.71
C ALA A 286 3.22 -11.76 16.40
N THR A 287 3.22 -10.42 16.37
CA THR A 287 4.20 -9.61 17.10
C THR A 287 4.03 -9.76 18.61
N ILE A 288 2.80 -9.69 19.11
CA ILE A 288 2.50 -9.88 20.53
C ILE A 288 2.86 -11.31 20.97
N GLY A 289 2.50 -12.31 20.17
CA GLY A 289 2.78 -13.73 20.47
C GLY A 289 4.25 -14.08 20.53
N GLY A 290 5.11 -13.36 19.81
CA GLY A 290 6.57 -13.50 19.89
C GLY A 290 7.16 -13.07 21.25
N PHE A 291 6.44 -12.24 22.00
CA PHE A 291 6.92 -11.68 23.27
C PHE A 291 6.25 -12.25 24.51
N ILE A 292 5.07 -12.85 24.37
CA ILE A 292 4.33 -13.46 25.48
C ILE A 292 4.62 -14.96 25.52
N GLN A 293 5.24 -15.43 26.61
CA GLN A 293 5.64 -16.83 26.77
C GLN A 293 4.53 -17.76 27.31
N LEU A 294 3.26 -17.41 27.11
CA LEU A 294 2.13 -18.26 27.49
C LEU A 294 1.90 -19.35 26.43
N ASP A 295 1.70 -20.60 26.85
CA ASP A 295 1.60 -21.75 25.94
C ASP A 295 0.44 -21.64 24.94
N TRP A 296 -0.72 -21.11 25.36
CA TRP A 296 -1.84 -20.87 24.44
C TRP A 296 -1.54 -19.77 23.41
N VAL A 297 -0.77 -18.73 23.78
CA VAL A 297 -0.35 -17.68 22.85
C VAL A 297 0.64 -18.22 21.84
N LYS A 298 1.58 -19.08 22.27
CA LYS A 298 2.52 -19.77 21.37
C LYS A 298 1.79 -20.67 20.37
N GLN A 299 0.76 -21.41 20.80
CA GLN A 299 -0.04 -22.25 19.92
C GLN A 299 -0.79 -21.43 18.87
N ILE A 300 -1.43 -20.32 19.25
CA ILE A 300 -2.10 -19.40 18.31
C ILE A 300 -1.08 -18.77 17.35
N SER A 301 0.05 -18.31 17.87
CA SER A 301 1.12 -17.73 17.06
C SER A 301 1.71 -18.75 16.07
N ALA A 302 1.87 -19.99 16.47
CA ALA A 302 2.32 -21.08 15.59
C ALA A 302 1.28 -21.43 14.52
N ALA A 303 -0.01 -21.41 14.85
CA ALA A 303 -1.09 -21.62 13.89
C ALA A 303 -1.20 -20.45 12.87
N LEU A 304 -0.91 -19.24 13.32
CA LEU A 304 -0.86 -18.02 12.48
C LEU A 304 0.49 -17.82 11.80
N ALA A 305 1.44 -18.74 11.99
CA ALA A 305 2.75 -18.62 11.36
C ALA A 305 2.62 -18.63 9.83
N TRP A 306 3.44 -17.84 9.19
CA TRP A 306 3.48 -17.74 7.74
C TRP A 306 3.74 -19.11 7.10
N GLY A 307 2.98 -19.42 6.06
CA GLY A 307 3.08 -20.72 5.41
C GLY A 307 2.20 -21.83 6.01
N THR A 308 1.43 -21.60 7.09
CA THR A 308 0.44 -22.57 7.56
C THR A 308 -0.85 -22.48 6.75
N PHE A 309 -1.59 -23.57 6.64
CA PHE A 309 -2.89 -23.58 5.95
C PHE A 309 -3.88 -22.59 6.59
N PHE A 310 -3.88 -22.53 7.92
CA PHE A 310 -4.75 -21.62 8.66
C PHE A 310 -4.42 -20.16 8.41
N HIS A 311 -3.12 -19.81 8.36
CA HIS A 311 -2.68 -18.47 7.96
C HIS A 311 -3.20 -18.09 6.58
N SER A 312 -3.00 -18.97 5.58
CA SER A 312 -3.41 -18.67 4.19
C SER A 312 -4.92 -18.50 4.06
N VAL A 313 -5.72 -19.35 4.73
CA VAL A 313 -7.20 -19.24 4.71
C VAL A 313 -7.67 -17.95 5.37
N LEU A 314 -7.12 -17.62 6.56
CA LEU A 314 -7.46 -16.40 7.28
C LEU A 314 -7.05 -15.17 6.48
N TYR A 315 -5.86 -15.19 5.88
CA TYR A 315 -5.34 -14.10 5.06
C TYR A 315 -6.22 -13.81 3.84
N VAL A 316 -6.64 -14.87 3.11
CA VAL A 316 -7.60 -14.73 2.00
C VAL A 316 -8.94 -14.18 2.47
N GLY A 317 -9.47 -14.72 3.57
CA GLY A 317 -10.71 -14.24 4.15
C GLY A 317 -10.66 -12.75 4.50
N MET A 318 -9.55 -12.31 5.10
CA MET A 318 -9.30 -10.91 5.41
C MET A 318 -9.18 -10.04 4.15
N ILE A 319 -8.46 -10.50 3.12
CA ILE A 319 -8.36 -9.78 1.84
C ILE A 319 -9.75 -9.59 1.24
N ILE A 320 -10.55 -10.66 1.14
CA ILE A 320 -11.90 -10.60 0.60
C ILE A 320 -12.76 -9.63 1.41
N PHE A 321 -12.74 -9.75 2.74
CA PHE A 321 -13.47 -8.83 3.63
C PHE A 321 -13.09 -7.37 3.37
N PHE A 322 -11.80 -7.05 3.35
CA PHE A 322 -11.34 -5.67 3.12
C PHE A 322 -11.59 -5.18 1.69
N CYS A 323 -11.59 -6.05 0.68
CA CYS A 323 -12.01 -5.66 -0.68
C CYS A 323 -13.45 -5.16 -0.70
N PHE A 324 -14.38 -5.89 -0.10
CA PHE A 324 -15.78 -5.47 -0.01
C PHE A 324 -15.95 -4.24 0.86
N PHE A 325 -15.33 -4.25 2.04
CA PHE A 325 -15.39 -3.14 2.98
C PHE A 325 -14.90 -1.83 2.35
N TYR A 326 -13.70 -1.84 1.76
CA TYR A 326 -13.11 -0.65 1.17
C TYR A 326 -13.91 -0.15 -0.03
N THR A 327 -14.41 -1.05 -0.87
CA THR A 327 -15.27 -0.67 -2.00
C THR A 327 -16.56 -0.02 -1.52
N ALA A 328 -17.19 -0.56 -0.48
CA ALA A 328 -18.43 0.00 0.08
C ALA A 328 -18.21 1.40 0.72
N VAL A 329 -17.06 1.62 1.36
CA VAL A 329 -16.72 2.92 1.98
C VAL A 329 -16.35 3.98 0.94
N THR A 330 -15.60 3.58 -0.09
CA THR A 330 -15.05 4.55 -1.07
C THR A 330 -16.08 4.93 -2.14
N PHE A 331 -16.94 4.01 -2.52
CA PHE A 331 -17.91 4.22 -3.58
C PHE A 331 -19.34 4.12 -3.06
N ASN A 332 -20.06 5.25 -3.09
CA ASN A 332 -21.48 5.29 -2.80
C ASN A 332 -22.28 5.29 -4.12
N PRO A 333 -22.96 4.18 -4.48
CA PRO A 333 -23.74 4.09 -5.72
C PRO A 333 -24.89 5.10 -5.79
N VAL A 334 -25.44 5.49 -4.63
CA VAL A 334 -26.55 6.46 -4.54
C VAL A 334 -26.06 7.85 -4.94
N ASP A 335 -24.92 8.29 -4.38
CA ASP A 335 -24.36 9.61 -4.69
C ASP A 335 -23.96 9.71 -6.18
N ILE A 336 -23.41 8.63 -6.75
CA ILE A 336 -23.06 8.54 -8.17
C ILE A 336 -24.33 8.69 -9.03
N ALA A 337 -25.40 7.94 -8.70
CA ALA A 337 -26.65 7.98 -9.45
C ALA A 337 -27.36 9.34 -9.34
N GLU A 338 -27.31 9.99 -8.16
CA GLU A 338 -27.84 11.34 -7.98
C GLU A 338 -27.04 12.39 -8.75
N ASN A 339 -25.71 12.33 -8.73
CA ASN A 339 -24.85 13.24 -9.50
C ASN A 339 -25.09 13.06 -11.01
N LEU A 340 -25.25 11.83 -11.50
CA LEU A 340 -25.63 11.59 -12.90
C LEU A 340 -26.98 12.24 -13.20
N LYS A 341 -27.99 12.06 -12.34
CA LYS A 341 -29.32 12.64 -12.51
C LYS A 341 -29.27 14.18 -12.51
N LYS A 342 -28.54 14.80 -11.56
CA LYS A 342 -28.37 16.27 -11.47
C LYS A 342 -27.73 16.84 -12.73
N ASN A 343 -26.78 16.12 -13.33
CA ASN A 343 -26.10 16.53 -14.57
C ASN A 343 -26.88 16.16 -15.85
N GLY A 344 -28.09 15.61 -15.74
CA GLY A 344 -28.91 15.20 -16.88
C GLY A 344 -28.40 13.98 -17.63
N GLY A 345 -27.51 13.19 -17.01
CA GLY A 345 -26.99 11.92 -17.52
C GLY A 345 -27.89 10.74 -17.12
N PHE A 346 -28.04 9.79 -18.00
CA PHE A 346 -28.76 8.53 -17.70
C PHE A 346 -28.10 7.34 -18.39
N VAL A 347 -28.29 6.17 -17.82
CA VAL A 347 -27.86 4.89 -18.42
C VAL A 347 -28.97 4.43 -19.39
N PRO A 348 -28.66 4.13 -20.66
CA PRO A 348 -29.67 3.67 -21.60
C PRO A 348 -30.44 2.44 -21.09
N GLY A 349 -31.77 2.51 -21.15
CA GLY A 349 -32.64 1.43 -20.70
C GLY A 349 -32.91 1.36 -19.19
N ILE A 350 -32.33 2.28 -18.38
CA ILE A 350 -32.49 2.29 -16.92
C ILE A 350 -33.03 3.66 -16.46
N ARG A 351 -34.08 3.64 -15.61
CA ARG A 351 -34.68 4.88 -15.08
C ARG A 351 -33.69 5.60 -14.16
N PRO A 352 -33.43 6.91 -14.35
CA PRO A 352 -32.56 7.69 -13.49
C PRO A 352 -33.00 7.69 -12.01
N GLY A 353 -32.04 7.67 -11.09
CA GLY A 353 -32.27 7.65 -9.65
C GLY A 353 -32.02 6.27 -9.04
N LYS A 354 -32.89 5.80 -8.14
CA LYS A 354 -32.69 4.57 -7.35
C LYS A 354 -32.39 3.32 -8.20
N LYS A 355 -33.09 3.13 -9.33
CA LYS A 355 -32.82 1.99 -10.23
C LYS A 355 -31.42 2.03 -10.86
N THR A 356 -30.91 3.24 -11.13
CA THR A 356 -29.52 3.41 -11.60
C THR A 356 -28.52 3.11 -10.50
N ALA A 357 -28.80 3.48 -9.24
CA ALA A 357 -27.97 3.14 -8.09
C ALA A 357 -27.91 1.61 -7.89
N ASP A 358 -29.08 0.93 -7.90
CA ASP A 358 -29.15 -0.53 -7.76
C ASP A 358 -28.41 -1.27 -8.90
N PHE A 359 -28.42 -0.71 -10.11
CA PHE A 359 -27.69 -1.28 -11.24
C PHE A 359 -26.18 -1.12 -11.09
N ILE A 360 -25.72 0.07 -10.69
CA ILE A 360 -24.30 0.35 -10.43
C ILE A 360 -23.80 -0.55 -9.29
N ASP A 361 -24.57 -0.66 -8.21
CA ASP A 361 -24.25 -1.50 -7.05
C ASP A 361 -24.04 -2.97 -7.44
N LYS A 362 -24.96 -3.55 -8.22
CA LYS A 362 -24.82 -4.92 -8.73
C LYS A 362 -23.55 -5.12 -9.57
N ILE A 363 -23.17 -4.14 -10.37
CA ILE A 363 -21.93 -4.21 -11.16
C ILE A 363 -20.72 -4.13 -10.22
N MET A 364 -20.74 -3.21 -9.26
CA MET A 364 -19.67 -3.03 -8.29
C MET A 364 -19.41 -4.30 -7.48
N ILE A 365 -20.46 -4.93 -6.96
CA ILE A 365 -20.34 -6.20 -6.23
C ILE A 365 -19.65 -7.28 -7.11
N ARG A 366 -20.07 -7.43 -8.35
CA ARG A 366 -19.48 -8.42 -9.28
C ARG A 366 -18.02 -8.12 -9.57
N LEU A 367 -17.66 -6.85 -9.80
CA LEU A 367 -16.29 -6.44 -10.03
C LEU A 367 -15.42 -6.67 -8.78
N THR A 368 -15.96 -6.37 -7.59
CA THR A 368 -15.26 -6.58 -6.32
C THR A 368 -14.98 -8.07 -6.08
N VAL A 369 -15.91 -8.98 -6.41
CA VAL A 369 -15.68 -10.45 -6.34
C VAL A 369 -14.50 -10.85 -7.23
N ILE A 370 -14.49 -10.39 -8.50
CA ILE A 370 -13.41 -10.70 -9.44
C ILE A 370 -12.08 -10.12 -8.95
N GLY A 371 -12.10 -8.87 -8.48
CA GLY A 371 -10.94 -8.20 -7.91
C GLY A 371 -10.39 -8.91 -6.67
N ALA A 372 -11.26 -9.33 -5.75
CA ALA A 372 -10.88 -10.04 -4.53
C ALA A 372 -10.24 -11.41 -4.83
N ILE A 373 -10.79 -12.18 -5.78
CA ILE A 373 -10.22 -13.45 -6.22
C ILE A 373 -8.85 -13.23 -6.86
N TYR A 374 -8.73 -12.24 -7.74
CA TYR A 374 -7.46 -11.87 -8.36
C TYR A 374 -6.40 -11.51 -7.32
N ILE A 375 -6.69 -10.56 -6.41
CA ILE A 375 -5.76 -10.12 -5.37
C ILE A 375 -5.34 -11.29 -4.48
N SER A 376 -6.30 -12.09 -4.01
CA SER A 376 -6.03 -13.27 -3.18
C SER A 376 -5.12 -14.27 -3.89
N SER A 377 -5.36 -14.53 -5.17
CA SER A 377 -4.55 -15.44 -5.98
C SER A 377 -3.10 -14.95 -6.11
N VAL A 378 -2.89 -13.66 -6.39
CA VAL A 378 -1.56 -13.07 -6.50
C VAL A 378 -0.84 -13.05 -5.14
N CYS A 379 -1.56 -12.83 -4.04
CA CYS A 379 -0.96 -12.82 -2.69
C CYS A 379 -0.51 -14.20 -2.20
N ILE A 380 -1.25 -15.26 -2.55
CA ILE A 380 -0.92 -16.64 -2.13
C ILE A 380 0.14 -17.29 -3.02
N LEU A 381 0.22 -16.89 -4.28
CA LEU A 381 1.12 -17.51 -5.26
C LEU A 381 2.57 -17.67 -4.77
N PRO A 382 3.22 -16.65 -4.17
CA PRO A 382 4.57 -16.81 -3.63
C PRO A 382 4.67 -17.79 -2.47
N GLU A 383 3.66 -17.84 -1.61
CA GLU A 383 3.62 -18.79 -0.49
C GLU A 383 3.60 -20.25 -0.98
N LEU A 384 2.83 -20.52 -2.03
CA LEU A 384 2.79 -21.82 -2.69
C LEU A 384 4.12 -22.18 -3.35
N LEU A 385 4.78 -21.20 -3.98
CA LEU A 385 6.06 -21.39 -4.66
C LEU A 385 7.20 -21.69 -3.70
N ILE A 386 7.27 -20.98 -2.59
CA ILE A 386 8.26 -21.22 -1.55
C ILE A 386 8.09 -22.62 -0.96
N LYS A 387 6.83 -23.01 -0.63
CA LYS A 387 6.56 -24.33 -0.03
C LYS A 387 6.83 -25.51 -0.94
N LYS A 388 6.42 -25.42 -2.22
CA LYS A 388 6.54 -26.56 -3.16
C LYS A 388 7.82 -26.56 -3.97
N GLY A 389 8.38 -25.37 -4.25
CA GLY A 389 9.52 -25.21 -5.14
C GLY A 389 10.85 -25.01 -4.45
N ASN A 390 10.87 -24.84 -3.12
CA ASN A 390 12.07 -24.43 -2.36
C ASN A 390 12.81 -23.24 -3.00
N VAL A 391 12.04 -22.40 -3.73
CA VAL A 391 12.54 -21.26 -4.46
C VAL A 391 12.63 -20.09 -3.50
N PRO A 392 13.78 -19.44 -3.35
CA PRO A 392 13.90 -18.24 -2.54
C PRO A 392 13.20 -17.06 -3.21
N PHE A 393 11.87 -17.12 -3.29
CA PHE A 393 11.07 -16.07 -3.89
C PHE A 393 10.83 -14.98 -2.85
N TYR A 394 11.82 -14.10 -2.68
CA TYR A 394 11.77 -12.97 -1.75
C TYR A 394 10.75 -11.89 -2.12
N PHE A 395 10.11 -12.00 -3.31
CA PHE A 395 9.06 -11.08 -3.74
C PHE A 395 7.69 -11.66 -3.40
N GLY A 396 7.19 -11.36 -2.20
CA GLY A 396 5.82 -11.67 -1.82
C GLY A 396 4.82 -11.07 -2.82
N GLY A 397 3.71 -11.76 -3.09
CA GLY A 397 2.66 -11.28 -4.00
C GLY A 397 2.13 -9.90 -3.61
N THR A 398 2.05 -9.59 -2.32
CA THR A 398 1.73 -8.26 -1.81
C THR A 398 2.75 -7.20 -2.23
N ALA A 399 4.04 -7.51 -2.19
CA ALA A 399 5.09 -6.59 -2.61
C ALA A 399 5.00 -6.26 -4.10
N LEU A 400 4.76 -7.26 -4.95
CA LEU A 400 4.56 -7.05 -6.38
C LEU A 400 3.32 -6.21 -6.67
N LEU A 401 2.19 -6.50 -6.00
CA LEU A 401 0.98 -5.70 -6.12
C LEU A 401 1.20 -4.24 -5.74
N ILE A 402 1.91 -4.00 -4.62
CA ILE A 402 2.21 -2.64 -4.15
C ILE A 402 3.12 -1.93 -5.16
N VAL A 403 4.20 -2.59 -5.61
CA VAL A 403 5.14 -1.99 -6.56
C VAL A 403 4.44 -1.61 -7.86
N VAL A 404 3.68 -2.53 -8.45
CA VAL A 404 2.98 -2.27 -9.71
C VAL A 404 1.85 -1.25 -9.52
N GLY A 405 1.03 -1.39 -8.48
CA GLY A 405 -0.09 -0.49 -8.23
C GLY A 405 0.37 0.95 -7.98
N VAL A 406 1.38 1.15 -7.11
CA VAL A 406 1.94 2.49 -6.84
C VAL A 406 2.60 3.08 -8.08
N ALA A 407 3.28 2.28 -8.90
CA ALA A 407 3.85 2.75 -10.16
C ALA A 407 2.77 3.22 -11.13
N ILE A 408 1.68 2.44 -11.31
CA ILE A 408 0.55 2.81 -12.17
C ILE A 408 -0.13 4.08 -11.67
N ASP A 409 -0.42 4.18 -10.37
CA ASP A 409 -1.06 5.37 -9.79
C ASP A 409 -0.18 6.62 -9.94
N THR A 410 1.13 6.49 -9.75
CA THR A 410 2.07 7.59 -9.91
C THR A 410 2.17 8.04 -11.37
N ILE A 411 2.24 7.10 -12.34
CA ILE A 411 2.25 7.40 -13.77
C ILE A 411 0.94 8.08 -14.18
N SER A 412 -0.21 7.58 -13.72
CA SER A 412 -1.52 8.17 -14.00
C SER A 412 -1.64 9.60 -13.49
N GLN A 413 -1.07 9.91 -12.32
CA GLN A 413 -1.02 11.28 -11.82
C GLN A 413 -0.10 12.17 -12.68
N ILE A 414 1.07 11.68 -13.10
CA ILE A 414 1.96 12.41 -14.00
C ILE A 414 1.26 12.71 -15.33
N GLU A 415 0.56 11.74 -15.92
CA GLU A 415 -0.23 11.94 -17.14
C GLU A 415 -1.32 12.99 -16.94
N SER A 416 -2.02 12.96 -15.82
CA SER A 416 -3.08 13.93 -15.46
C SER A 416 -2.54 15.37 -15.41
N TYR A 417 -1.38 15.60 -14.78
CA TYR A 417 -0.72 16.90 -14.76
C TYR A 417 -0.31 17.37 -16.17
N THR A 418 0.14 16.45 -17.01
CA THR A 418 0.56 16.77 -18.39
C THR A 418 -0.63 17.18 -19.25
N VAL A 419 -1.77 16.49 -19.12
CA VAL A 419 -3.00 16.79 -19.87
C VAL A 419 -3.57 18.14 -19.44
N MET A 420 -3.67 18.43 -18.13
CA MET A 420 -4.21 19.72 -17.63
C MET A 420 -3.46 20.92 -18.23
N ARG A 421 -2.15 20.86 -18.32
CA ARG A 421 -1.35 21.96 -18.84
C ARG A 421 -1.42 22.12 -20.37
N ASN A 422 -1.61 21.04 -21.10
CA ASN A 422 -1.85 21.15 -22.53
C ASN A 422 -3.14 21.95 -22.80
N TYR A 423 -4.18 21.76 -21.97
CA TYR A 423 -5.40 22.58 -22.05
C TYR A 423 -5.15 24.05 -21.71
N ASP A 424 -4.37 24.37 -20.68
CA ASP A 424 -4.00 25.74 -20.33
C ASP A 424 -3.17 26.42 -21.44
N GLY A 425 -2.33 25.69 -22.13
CA GLY A 425 -1.59 26.14 -23.31
C GLY A 425 -2.51 26.52 -24.45
N PHE A 426 -3.53 25.72 -24.74
CA PHE A 426 -4.56 26.02 -25.75
C PHE A 426 -5.39 27.25 -25.37
N LEU A 427 -5.76 27.43 -24.11
CA LEU A 427 -6.52 28.60 -23.65
C LEU A 427 -5.70 29.91 -23.73
N LYS A 428 -4.39 29.85 -23.48
CA LYS A 428 -3.49 31.03 -23.62
C LYS A 428 -3.17 31.38 -25.05
N THR A 429 -3.06 30.39 -25.94
CA THR A 429 -2.84 30.62 -27.40
C THR A 429 -4.13 30.93 -28.14
N GLY A 430 -5.27 30.55 -27.59
CA GLY A 430 -6.62 30.78 -28.15
C GLY A 430 -7.20 32.15 -27.82
N ARG A 431 -6.43 33.18 -27.52
CA ARG A 431 -6.86 34.56 -27.61
C ARG A 431 -7.08 34.87 -29.11
N ILE A 432 -8.19 34.41 -29.62
CA ILE A 432 -8.74 34.80 -30.89
C ILE A 432 -8.79 36.33 -30.86
N LYS A 433 -7.97 36.98 -31.69
CA LYS A 433 -8.13 38.38 -32.03
C LYS A 433 -9.55 38.51 -32.58
N GLY A 434 -10.44 38.93 -31.70
CA GLY A 434 -11.76 39.36 -32.13
C GLY A 434 -11.57 40.55 -33.05
N ARG A 435 -12.00 40.41 -34.28
CA ARG A 435 -12.38 41.46 -35.20
C ARG A 435 -13.83 41.76 -34.98
#